data_e46e0b2374e80e9d81ac69fd46b1f7d3
#
_entry.id   e46e0b2374e80e9d81ac69fd46b1f7d3
#
_cell.length_a   1.000
_cell.length_b   1.000
_cell.length_c   1.000
_cell.angle_alpha   90.00
_cell.angle_beta   90.00
_cell.angle_gamma   90.00
#
_symmetry.space_group_name_H-M   'P 1'
#
loop_
_entity.id
_entity.type
_entity.pdbx_description
1 polymer ?
#
loop_
_entity_poly.entity_id
_entity_poly.type
_entity_poly.pdbx_seq_one_letter_code
_entity_poly.pdbx_strand_id
1 'polypeptide(L)'
;RSRATILIHTSRPPSPSENFLSMSISATPAWQALAAHADAVRNCHLRDLFAAEPERFARHSIESDGLLFDYSKQLVTTDTIPLLSALADAADVRGWTRRMFAGEAVNASENRAALHIALRHREETLLMDASGEDVMPKVRATQQQMRRLCDAVRSGNHRGYSGEPIRAVVNIGIGGSDLGPRMATIALDAHAHPSLVVHYVSNLDAADLAPRLEKLDPRTTLFIVTSKTFTTLETISNANTARDWLLAAAGDHADEAMRRQFVAVTANPTEARRFGISPDALFEFWDWVGGRFSLWSAVGLPLALAVGMDAFEAMLEGAHAMDNHFRDAPTERNIPLLMALIGIWNINFLGAWNLSISPYSQSLRYFPDYLQQLDMESNGKSLRPDGLPVGTHTAPVLWGGAGSNTQHAYFQMLHQGGVLIPSDFIAFANSDFPLPGHHEKLLANCFAQAEALAFGNDHDDPLRRCPGNQPSSTLLLPRLDPYRLGQLIAAYEHKVCAQ
;
A
#
# COMPACT_ATOMS: atom_id res chain seq x y z
N ARG A 1 24.22 50.82 -37.13
CA ARG A 1 22.86 50.48 -37.59
C ARG A 1 22.63 48.99 -37.35
N SER A 2 22.06 48.70 -36.18
CA SER A 2 21.67 47.34 -35.76
C SER A 2 20.18 47.16 -36.05
N ARG A 3 19.84 46.13 -36.81
CA ARG A 3 18.45 45.71 -37.05
C ARG A 3 18.03 44.77 -35.92
N ALA A 4 17.08 45.20 -35.10
CA ALA A 4 16.40 44.33 -34.16
C ALA A 4 15.35 43.50 -34.93
N THR A 5 15.51 42.18 -34.93
CA THR A 5 14.51 41.21 -35.43
C THR A 5 13.52 40.95 -34.31
N ILE A 6 12.29 41.42 -34.45
CA ILE A 6 11.18 41.10 -33.54
C ILE A 6 10.70 39.69 -33.90
N LEU A 7 10.97 38.73 -33.00
CA LEU A 7 10.36 37.40 -33.04
C LEU A 7 8.92 37.53 -32.50
N ILE A 8 7.94 37.45 -33.41
CA ILE A 8 6.54 37.34 -33.05
C ILE A 8 6.32 35.88 -32.62
N HIS A 9 6.24 35.66 -31.30
CA HIS A 9 5.73 34.37 -30.75
C HIS A 9 4.23 34.28 -31.07
N THR A 10 3.87 33.53 -32.11
CA THR A 10 2.50 33.10 -32.30
C THR A 10 2.22 31.97 -31.30
N SER A 11 1.57 32.32 -30.20
CA SER A 11 1.03 31.35 -29.27
C SER A 11 -0.05 30.52 -29.97
N ARG A 12 0.20 29.26 -30.13
CA ARG A 12 -0.81 28.27 -30.59
C ARG A 12 -1.96 28.30 -29.59
N PRO A 13 -3.23 28.33 -30.01
CA PRO A 13 -4.33 28.19 -29.04
C PRO A 13 -4.21 26.87 -28.31
N PRO A 14 -4.43 26.84 -26.99
CA PRO A 14 -4.34 25.61 -26.20
C PRO A 14 -5.34 24.58 -26.75
N SER A 15 -4.93 23.31 -26.77
CA SER A 15 -5.80 22.20 -27.14
C SER A 15 -6.95 22.07 -26.12
N PRO A 16 -8.11 21.50 -26.48
CA PRO A 16 -9.19 21.31 -25.52
C PRO A 16 -8.78 20.59 -24.23
N SER A 17 -7.75 19.75 -24.27
CA SER A 17 -7.16 19.07 -23.11
C SER A 17 -6.35 20.01 -22.20
N GLU A 18 -5.76 21.09 -22.74
CA GLU A 18 -5.01 22.08 -21.94
C GLU A 18 -5.93 23.02 -21.15
N ASN A 19 -7.16 23.24 -21.61
CA ASN A 19 -8.16 24.02 -20.87
C ASN A 19 -8.73 23.30 -19.64
N PHE A 20 -8.73 21.96 -19.61
CA PHE A 20 -9.16 21.19 -18.43
C PHE A 20 -8.14 21.27 -17.28
N LEU A 21 -6.86 21.43 -17.53
CA LEU A 21 -5.83 21.56 -16.51
C LEU A 21 -5.86 22.89 -15.73
N SER A 22 -6.60 23.89 -16.21
CA SER A 22 -6.67 25.22 -15.57
C SER A 22 -7.79 25.37 -14.53
N MET A 23 -8.86 24.57 -14.60
CA MET A 23 -9.98 24.64 -13.66
C MET A 23 -9.77 23.71 -12.46
N SER A 24 -10.06 24.21 -11.25
CA SER A 24 -10.14 23.36 -10.06
C SER A 24 -11.27 22.34 -10.24
N ILE A 25 -11.05 21.10 -9.83
CA ILE A 25 -12.10 20.07 -9.84
C ILE A 25 -13.37 20.51 -9.09
N SER A 26 -13.20 21.30 -8.02
CA SER A 26 -14.30 21.86 -7.23
C SER A 26 -15.18 22.87 -8.01
N ALA A 27 -14.73 23.38 -9.13
CA ALA A 27 -15.50 24.27 -10.00
C ALA A 27 -16.32 23.49 -11.06
N THR A 28 -16.15 22.19 -11.19
CA THR A 28 -16.85 21.38 -12.18
C THR A 28 -18.33 21.16 -11.82
N PRO A 29 -19.22 21.03 -12.81
CA PRO A 29 -20.63 20.71 -12.57
C PRO A 29 -20.82 19.41 -11.75
N ALA A 30 -19.97 18.40 -11.98
CA ALA A 30 -20.01 17.14 -11.24
C ALA A 30 -19.76 17.33 -9.74
N TRP A 31 -18.76 18.15 -9.37
CA TRP A 31 -18.50 18.50 -7.98
C TRP A 31 -19.67 19.24 -7.33
N GLN A 32 -20.21 20.24 -8.05
CA GLN A 32 -21.34 21.04 -7.54
C GLN A 32 -22.60 20.19 -7.36
N ALA A 33 -22.85 19.22 -8.24
CA ALA A 33 -23.95 18.27 -8.09
C ALA A 33 -23.77 17.38 -6.85
N LEU A 34 -22.55 16.90 -6.58
CA LEU A 34 -22.25 16.15 -5.36
C LEU A 34 -22.41 17.01 -4.10
N ALA A 35 -21.97 18.27 -4.13
CA ALA A 35 -22.13 19.20 -3.01
C ALA A 35 -23.62 19.41 -2.67
N ALA A 36 -24.46 19.64 -3.68
CA ALA A 36 -25.90 19.75 -3.50
C ALA A 36 -26.53 18.45 -2.98
N HIS A 37 -26.08 17.29 -3.50
CA HIS A 37 -26.55 15.98 -3.05
C HIS A 37 -26.18 15.69 -1.59
N ALA A 38 -24.99 16.12 -1.14
CA ALA A 38 -24.52 15.93 0.22
C ALA A 38 -25.44 16.56 1.27
N ASP A 39 -26.06 17.69 0.97
CA ASP A 39 -26.99 18.37 1.89
C ASP A 39 -28.22 17.50 2.20
N ALA A 40 -28.69 16.71 1.24
CA ALA A 40 -29.75 15.75 1.46
C ALA A 40 -29.27 14.52 2.27
N VAL A 41 -28.09 13.98 1.91
CA VAL A 41 -27.55 12.74 2.52
C VAL A 41 -27.12 12.95 3.97
N ARG A 42 -26.63 14.13 4.35
CA ARG A 42 -26.24 14.45 5.74
C ARG A 42 -27.39 14.30 6.75
N ASN A 43 -28.63 14.41 6.29
CA ASN A 43 -29.82 14.25 7.11
C ASN A 43 -30.36 12.81 7.12
N CYS A 44 -29.76 11.90 6.36
CA CYS A 44 -30.16 10.49 6.34
C CYS A 44 -29.49 9.72 7.50
N HIS A 45 -30.21 8.72 8.00
CA HIS A 45 -29.63 7.75 8.92
C HIS A 45 -29.52 6.39 8.24
N LEU A 46 -28.44 5.66 8.49
CA LEU A 46 -28.22 4.33 7.90
C LEU A 46 -29.35 3.34 8.19
N ARG A 47 -29.97 3.40 9.39
CA ARG A 47 -31.19 2.61 9.70
C ARG A 47 -32.31 2.86 8.69
N ASP A 48 -32.56 4.13 8.36
CA ASP A 48 -33.60 4.50 7.44
C ASP A 48 -33.31 4.09 6.01
N LEU A 49 -32.02 4.22 5.60
CA LEU A 49 -31.56 3.77 4.29
C LEU A 49 -31.70 2.25 4.12
N PHE A 50 -31.38 1.47 5.16
CA PHE A 50 -31.59 0.01 5.12
C PHE A 50 -33.09 -0.36 5.17
N ALA A 51 -33.90 0.36 5.93
CA ALA A 51 -35.34 0.12 5.98
C ALA A 51 -36.04 0.45 4.64
N ALA A 52 -35.60 1.51 3.96
CA ALA A 52 -36.12 1.92 2.66
C ALA A 52 -35.65 1.03 1.50
N GLU A 53 -34.54 0.33 1.65
CA GLU A 53 -33.88 -0.45 0.60
C GLU A 53 -33.50 -1.86 1.09
N PRO A 54 -34.43 -2.83 1.06
CA PRO A 54 -34.18 -4.21 1.51
C PRO A 54 -33.00 -4.90 0.78
N GLU A 55 -32.81 -4.58 -0.51
CA GLU A 55 -31.72 -5.12 -1.35
C GLU A 55 -30.42 -4.28 -1.27
N ARG A 56 -30.28 -3.44 -0.22
CA ARG A 56 -29.17 -2.49 -0.09
C ARG A 56 -27.79 -3.18 -0.12
N PHE A 57 -27.65 -4.31 0.58
CA PHE A 57 -26.41 -5.08 0.54
C PHE A 57 -26.08 -5.55 -0.89
N ALA A 58 -27.03 -6.16 -1.58
CA ALA A 58 -26.81 -6.67 -2.93
C ALA A 58 -26.44 -5.55 -3.93
N ARG A 59 -27.04 -4.35 -3.75
CA ARG A 59 -26.76 -3.18 -4.61
C ARG A 59 -25.43 -2.51 -4.31
N HIS A 60 -25.02 -2.47 -3.05
CA HIS A 60 -23.82 -1.79 -2.58
C HIS A 60 -22.74 -2.77 -2.14
N SER A 61 -22.61 -3.89 -2.83
CA SER A 61 -21.51 -4.83 -2.71
C SER A 61 -21.02 -5.31 -4.07
N ILE A 62 -19.75 -5.64 -4.14
CA ILE A 62 -19.08 -6.14 -5.34
C ILE A 62 -18.20 -7.31 -4.94
N GLU A 63 -18.32 -8.39 -5.67
CA GLU A 63 -17.37 -9.49 -5.58
C GLU A 63 -16.55 -9.56 -6.88
N SER A 64 -15.25 -9.68 -6.73
CA SER A 64 -14.33 -9.89 -7.83
C SER A 64 -13.20 -10.80 -7.37
N ASP A 65 -13.04 -11.93 -8.04
CA ASP A 65 -12.00 -12.91 -7.75
C ASP A 65 -11.91 -13.25 -6.25
N GLY A 66 -13.04 -13.51 -5.59
CA GLY A 66 -13.15 -13.90 -4.19
C GLY A 66 -12.95 -12.77 -3.16
N LEU A 67 -12.65 -11.53 -3.59
CA LEU A 67 -12.69 -10.35 -2.74
C LEU A 67 -14.10 -9.77 -2.80
N LEU A 68 -14.80 -9.76 -1.67
CA LEU A 68 -16.07 -9.05 -1.49
C LEU A 68 -15.77 -7.67 -0.88
N PHE A 69 -16.19 -6.62 -1.57
CA PHE A 69 -16.23 -5.25 -1.08
C PHE A 69 -17.68 -4.85 -0.79
N ASP A 70 -18.05 -4.82 0.49
CA ASP A 70 -19.36 -4.35 0.98
C ASP A 70 -19.23 -2.90 1.45
N TYR A 71 -19.85 -1.97 0.72
CA TYR A 71 -19.98 -0.56 1.11
C TYR A 71 -21.44 -0.18 1.41
N SER A 72 -22.30 -1.17 1.69
CA SER A 72 -23.72 -0.94 2.02
C SER A 72 -23.93 -0.08 3.27
N LYS A 73 -22.94 -0.06 4.18
CA LYS A 73 -22.93 0.75 5.40
C LYS A 73 -22.24 2.11 5.22
N GLN A 74 -21.95 2.53 3.98
CA GLN A 74 -21.58 3.90 3.68
C GLN A 74 -22.82 4.80 3.59
N LEU A 75 -22.66 6.09 3.90
CA LEU A 75 -23.71 7.10 3.75
C LEU A 75 -23.85 7.47 2.26
N VAL A 76 -24.38 6.55 1.49
CA VAL A 76 -24.64 6.68 0.06
C VAL A 76 -26.07 6.27 -0.25
N THR A 77 -26.68 6.90 -1.27
CA THR A 77 -27.98 6.54 -1.83
C THR A 77 -27.82 5.99 -3.23
N THR A 78 -28.89 5.60 -3.88
CA THR A 78 -28.90 5.16 -5.29
C THR A 78 -28.33 6.20 -6.25
N ASP A 79 -28.45 7.50 -5.92
CA ASP A 79 -27.97 8.61 -6.76
C ASP A 79 -26.49 8.95 -6.51
N THR A 80 -25.94 8.58 -5.37
CA THR A 80 -24.55 8.94 -4.98
C THR A 80 -23.52 8.34 -5.92
N ILE A 81 -23.65 7.05 -6.27
CA ILE A 81 -22.64 6.37 -7.12
C ILE A 81 -22.62 6.92 -8.55
N PRO A 82 -23.76 7.16 -9.23
CA PRO A 82 -23.76 7.86 -10.52
C PRO A 82 -23.09 9.25 -10.48
N LEU A 83 -23.32 10.02 -9.42
CA LEU A 83 -22.70 11.34 -9.26
C LEU A 83 -21.20 11.25 -9.04
N LEU A 84 -20.74 10.25 -8.27
CA LEU A 84 -19.32 9.96 -8.08
C LEU A 84 -18.65 9.47 -9.38
N SER A 85 -19.36 8.68 -10.18
CA SER A 85 -18.89 8.26 -11.51
C SER A 85 -18.71 9.48 -12.43
N ALA A 86 -19.68 10.42 -12.42
CA ALA A 86 -19.56 11.65 -13.18
C ALA A 86 -18.37 12.53 -12.71
N LEU A 87 -18.02 12.51 -11.42
CA LEU A 87 -16.81 13.17 -10.92
C LEU A 87 -15.53 12.50 -11.45
N ALA A 88 -15.48 11.17 -11.45
CA ALA A 88 -14.34 10.41 -11.99
C ALA A 88 -14.14 10.70 -13.49
N ASP A 89 -15.23 10.81 -14.25
CA ASP A 89 -15.19 11.18 -15.67
C ASP A 89 -14.70 12.62 -15.85
N ALA A 90 -15.19 13.57 -15.04
CA ALA A 90 -14.75 14.96 -15.06
C ALA A 90 -13.27 15.14 -14.69
N ALA A 91 -12.72 14.23 -13.88
CA ALA A 91 -11.30 14.18 -13.51
C ALA A 91 -10.43 13.39 -14.50
N ASP A 92 -11.00 12.80 -15.55
CA ASP A 92 -10.33 11.91 -16.52
C ASP A 92 -9.55 10.77 -15.85
N VAL A 93 -10.10 10.17 -14.77
CA VAL A 93 -9.42 9.09 -14.03
C VAL A 93 -9.07 7.93 -14.95
N ARG A 94 -9.96 7.56 -15.89
CA ARG A 94 -9.70 6.48 -16.86
C ARG A 94 -8.59 6.84 -17.85
N GLY A 95 -8.52 8.11 -18.29
CA GLY A 95 -7.42 8.59 -19.14
C GLY A 95 -6.10 8.55 -18.40
N TRP A 96 -6.09 8.97 -17.14
CA TRP A 96 -4.90 8.91 -16.28
C TRP A 96 -4.46 7.46 -16.06
N THR A 97 -5.39 6.55 -15.77
CA THR A 97 -5.11 5.12 -15.63
C THR A 97 -4.47 4.54 -16.90
N ARG A 98 -5.04 4.84 -18.09
CA ARG A 98 -4.44 4.40 -19.35
C ARG A 98 -3.01 4.90 -19.55
N ARG A 99 -2.73 6.18 -19.24
CA ARG A 99 -1.37 6.75 -19.32
C ARG A 99 -0.40 6.08 -18.35
N MET A 100 -0.84 5.81 -17.12
CA MET A 100 -0.04 5.08 -16.13
C MET A 100 0.34 3.68 -16.63
N PHE A 101 -0.65 2.92 -17.15
CA PHE A 101 -0.41 1.57 -17.67
C PHE A 101 0.40 1.57 -18.98
N ALA A 102 0.38 2.66 -19.74
CA ALA A 102 1.22 2.86 -20.91
C ALA A 102 2.67 3.29 -20.59
N GLY A 103 3.00 3.51 -19.32
CA GLY A 103 4.34 3.92 -18.90
C GLY A 103 4.67 5.39 -19.15
N GLU A 104 3.67 6.24 -19.36
CA GLU A 104 3.88 7.67 -19.50
C GLU A 104 4.35 8.30 -18.17
N ALA A 105 5.00 9.47 -18.25
CA ALA A 105 5.49 10.20 -17.08
C ALA A 105 4.34 10.87 -16.29
N VAL A 106 3.49 10.04 -15.67
CA VAL A 106 2.33 10.50 -14.87
C VAL A 106 2.73 11.10 -13.52
N ASN A 107 3.91 10.80 -12.99
CA ASN A 107 4.47 11.46 -11.82
C ASN A 107 5.07 12.81 -12.24
N ALA A 108 4.24 13.84 -12.26
CA ALA A 108 4.63 15.17 -12.74
C ALA A 108 5.71 15.84 -11.87
N SER A 109 5.76 15.56 -10.56
CA SER A 109 6.73 16.17 -9.64
C SER A 109 8.17 15.72 -9.89
N GLU A 110 8.35 14.49 -10.38
CA GLU A 110 9.66 13.90 -10.67
C GLU A 110 9.89 13.68 -12.17
N ASN A 111 8.89 13.97 -13.00
CA ASN A 111 8.87 13.73 -14.45
C ASN A 111 9.21 12.28 -14.80
N ARG A 112 8.54 11.32 -14.13
CA ARG A 112 8.80 9.88 -14.24
C ARG A 112 7.52 9.09 -14.45
N ALA A 113 7.66 7.92 -15.04
CA ALA A 113 6.60 6.90 -15.03
C ALA A 113 6.33 6.39 -13.61
N ALA A 114 5.12 5.92 -13.34
CA ALA A 114 4.73 5.20 -12.13
C ALA A 114 4.42 3.75 -12.51
N LEU A 115 5.49 2.94 -12.70
CA LEU A 115 5.40 1.60 -13.28
C LEU A 115 5.52 0.47 -12.25
N HIS A 116 5.07 0.67 -11.01
CA HIS A 116 5.04 -0.41 -10.02
C HIS A 116 4.27 -1.64 -10.51
N ILE A 117 3.29 -1.47 -11.42
CA ILE A 117 2.57 -2.56 -12.06
C ILE A 117 3.47 -3.49 -12.90
N ALA A 118 4.56 -2.98 -13.48
CA ALA A 118 5.51 -3.79 -14.25
C ALA A 118 6.19 -4.87 -13.39
N LEU A 119 6.39 -4.60 -12.09
CA LEU A 119 7.02 -5.54 -11.16
C LEU A 119 6.20 -6.82 -10.95
N ARG A 120 4.91 -6.75 -11.19
CA ARG A 120 3.93 -7.85 -11.01
C ARG A 120 3.22 -8.25 -12.31
N HIS A 121 3.67 -7.70 -13.45
CA HIS A 121 3.15 -8.03 -14.77
C HIS A 121 3.49 -9.48 -15.14
N ARG A 122 2.49 -10.24 -15.63
CA ARG A 122 2.60 -11.68 -15.92
C ARG A 122 2.49 -12.05 -17.39
N GLU A 123 2.06 -11.11 -18.21
CA GLU A 123 1.92 -11.33 -19.66
C GLU A 123 3.27 -11.17 -20.36
N GLU A 124 3.40 -11.78 -21.54
CA GLU A 124 4.59 -11.63 -22.42
C GLU A 124 4.51 -10.36 -23.27
N THR A 125 3.98 -9.27 -22.71
CA THR A 125 3.87 -7.99 -23.39
C THR A 125 5.00 -7.05 -22.98
N LEU A 126 5.35 -6.13 -23.89
CA LEU A 126 6.34 -5.09 -23.62
C LEU A 126 5.70 -4.03 -22.72
N LEU A 127 6.46 -3.54 -21.74
CA LEU A 127 6.09 -2.38 -20.96
C LEU A 127 7.21 -1.34 -21.07
N MET A 128 6.89 -0.24 -21.77
CA MET A 128 7.83 0.85 -21.99
C MET A 128 7.78 1.82 -20.82
N ASP A 129 8.94 2.31 -20.40
CA ASP A 129 9.01 3.46 -19.51
C ASP A 129 8.91 4.78 -20.31
N ALA A 130 8.96 5.91 -19.60
CA ALA A 130 8.88 7.24 -20.22
C ALA A 130 10.06 7.56 -21.17
N SER A 131 11.14 6.79 -21.14
CA SER A 131 12.26 6.90 -22.10
C SER A 131 12.09 6.04 -23.35
N GLY A 132 11.07 5.16 -23.37
CA GLY A 132 10.83 4.19 -24.44
C GLY A 132 11.66 2.91 -24.30
N GLU A 133 12.22 2.62 -23.12
CA GLU A 133 12.90 1.37 -22.82
C GLU A 133 11.90 0.31 -22.32
N ASP A 134 11.97 -0.92 -22.83
CA ASP A 134 11.23 -2.05 -22.26
C ASP A 134 11.84 -2.45 -20.93
N VAL A 135 11.06 -2.29 -19.83
CA VAL A 135 11.53 -2.58 -18.47
C VAL A 135 11.46 -4.05 -18.10
N MET A 136 10.70 -4.88 -18.83
CA MET A 136 10.42 -6.27 -18.45
C MET A 136 11.65 -7.18 -18.42
N PRO A 137 12.63 -7.08 -19.33
CA PRO A 137 13.86 -7.90 -19.25
C PRO A 137 14.62 -7.68 -17.93
N LYS A 138 14.74 -6.43 -17.48
CA LYS A 138 15.41 -6.09 -16.21
C LYS A 138 14.63 -6.61 -15.00
N VAL A 139 13.31 -6.44 -15.01
CA VAL A 139 12.42 -6.96 -13.95
C VAL A 139 12.56 -8.47 -13.80
N ARG A 140 12.46 -9.21 -14.91
CA ARG A 140 12.58 -10.68 -14.92
C ARG A 140 13.97 -11.15 -14.47
N ALA A 141 15.02 -10.47 -14.92
CA ALA A 141 16.40 -10.80 -14.50
C ALA A 141 16.60 -10.64 -12.99
N THR A 142 16.07 -9.55 -12.40
CA THR A 142 16.14 -9.31 -10.95
C THR A 142 15.30 -10.34 -10.18
N GLN A 143 14.11 -10.69 -10.64
CA GLN A 143 13.28 -11.75 -10.01
C GLN A 143 14.02 -13.11 -10.04
N GLN A 144 14.68 -13.44 -11.13
CA GLN A 144 15.48 -14.65 -11.23
C GLN A 144 16.69 -14.62 -10.28
N GLN A 145 17.34 -13.46 -10.11
CA GLN A 145 18.42 -13.27 -9.15
C GLN A 145 17.92 -13.46 -7.71
N MET A 146 16.76 -12.88 -7.37
CA MET A 146 16.09 -13.09 -6.08
C MET A 146 15.82 -14.58 -5.84
N ARG A 147 15.26 -15.29 -6.84
CA ARG A 147 14.98 -16.73 -6.73
C ARG A 147 16.25 -17.53 -6.42
N ARG A 148 17.34 -17.28 -7.15
CA ARG A 148 18.62 -17.98 -6.88
C ARG A 148 19.12 -17.79 -5.44
N LEU A 149 19.06 -16.56 -4.93
CA LEU A 149 19.48 -16.30 -3.54
C LEU A 149 18.51 -16.94 -2.54
N CYS A 150 17.20 -16.79 -2.75
CA CYS A 150 16.19 -17.40 -1.88
C CYS A 150 16.35 -18.92 -1.78
N ASP A 151 16.47 -19.61 -2.91
CA ASP A 151 16.63 -21.05 -2.95
C ASP A 151 17.93 -21.48 -2.26
N ALA A 152 19.03 -20.77 -2.48
CA ALA A 152 20.31 -21.07 -1.85
C ALA A 152 20.31 -20.85 -0.32
N VAL A 153 19.67 -19.76 0.16
CA VAL A 153 19.55 -19.49 1.60
C VAL A 153 18.62 -20.50 2.28
N ARG A 154 17.44 -20.72 1.70
CA ARG A 154 16.41 -21.60 2.28
C ARG A 154 16.82 -23.08 2.29
N SER A 155 17.60 -23.53 1.31
CA SER A 155 18.17 -24.89 1.28
C SER A 155 19.42 -25.05 2.18
N GLY A 156 19.95 -23.97 2.75
CA GLY A 156 21.21 -23.98 3.53
C GLY A 156 22.48 -24.08 2.69
N ASN A 157 22.38 -23.94 1.36
CA ASN A 157 23.52 -23.93 0.44
C ASN A 157 24.27 -22.59 0.46
N HIS A 158 23.57 -21.47 0.71
CA HIS A 158 24.20 -20.19 1.00
C HIS A 158 24.67 -20.17 2.46
N ARG A 159 25.97 -20.00 2.67
CA ARG A 159 26.61 -20.13 3.97
C ARG A 159 27.35 -18.86 4.35
N GLY A 160 27.38 -18.54 5.64
CA GLY A 160 28.19 -17.46 6.19
C GLY A 160 29.69 -17.73 6.03
N TYR A 161 30.52 -16.79 6.50
CA TYR A 161 31.97 -16.87 6.43
C TYR A 161 32.55 -18.09 7.17
N SER A 162 31.83 -18.56 8.19
CA SER A 162 32.24 -19.76 8.97
C SER A 162 31.87 -21.08 8.29
N GLY A 163 31.16 -21.06 7.18
CA GLY A 163 30.64 -22.25 6.51
C GLY A 163 29.31 -22.77 7.09
N GLU A 164 28.70 -22.07 8.06
CA GLU A 164 27.38 -22.40 8.61
C GLU A 164 26.25 -21.83 7.75
N PRO A 165 25.08 -22.51 7.65
CA PRO A 165 23.94 -21.99 6.90
C PRO A 165 23.34 -20.74 7.58
N ILE A 166 22.79 -19.82 6.80
CA ILE A 166 22.10 -18.63 7.30
C ILE A 166 20.84 -19.04 8.09
N ARG A 167 20.62 -18.43 9.25
CA ARG A 167 19.49 -18.63 10.15
C ARG A 167 18.71 -17.34 10.42
N ALA A 168 19.37 -16.20 10.27
CA ALA A 168 18.74 -14.90 10.48
C ALA A 168 19.01 -13.99 9.28
N VAL A 169 18.01 -13.21 8.92
CA VAL A 169 18.10 -12.14 7.94
C VAL A 169 17.75 -10.84 8.65
N VAL A 170 18.56 -9.80 8.47
CA VAL A 170 18.29 -8.46 9.01
C VAL A 170 18.14 -7.50 7.83
N ASN A 171 16.92 -7.03 7.59
CA ASN A 171 16.68 -5.95 6.63
C ASN A 171 16.89 -4.61 7.32
N ILE A 172 17.80 -3.81 6.78
CA ILE A 172 18.11 -2.46 7.25
C ILE A 172 17.58 -1.47 6.19
N GLY A 173 16.51 -0.77 6.49
CA GLY A 173 15.86 0.16 5.58
C GLY A 173 14.76 0.93 6.30
N ILE A 174 14.35 2.07 5.77
CA ILE A 174 13.33 2.95 6.37
C ILE A 174 12.25 3.33 5.36
N GLY A 175 11.06 3.70 5.85
CA GLY A 175 9.94 4.08 4.99
C GLY A 175 9.50 2.92 4.09
N GLY A 176 9.45 3.13 2.77
CA GLY A 176 9.06 2.08 1.81
C GLY A 176 9.98 0.87 1.78
N SER A 177 11.22 1.00 2.23
CA SER A 177 12.18 -0.10 2.36
C SER A 177 11.96 -0.97 3.62
N ASP A 178 11.02 -0.59 4.48
CA ASP A 178 10.69 -1.28 5.73
C ASP A 178 9.22 -1.63 5.82
N LEU A 179 8.32 -0.64 5.72
CA LEU A 179 6.90 -0.78 6.07
C LEU A 179 6.18 -1.88 5.26
N GLY A 180 6.32 -1.87 3.94
CA GLY A 180 5.72 -2.88 3.07
C GLY A 180 6.28 -4.29 3.34
N PRO A 181 7.60 -4.49 3.23
CA PRO A 181 8.22 -5.79 3.50
C PRO A 181 7.96 -6.33 4.91
N ARG A 182 8.04 -5.49 5.95
CA ARG A 182 7.74 -5.87 7.33
C ARG A 182 6.29 -6.31 7.49
N MET A 183 5.36 -5.51 7.01
CA MET A 183 3.92 -5.80 7.06
C MET A 183 3.63 -7.13 6.37
N ALA A 184 4.10 -7.33 5.14
CA ALA A 184 3.83 -8.53 4.36
C ALA A 184 4.49 -9.78 4.96
N THR A 185 5.72 -9.69 5.50
CA THR A 185 6.39 -10.81 6.18
C THR A 185 5.60 -11.26 7.41
N ILE A 186 5.10 -10.31 8.20
CA ILE A 186 4.32 -10.63 9.39
C ILE A 186 2.91 -11.12 9.01
N ALA A 187 2.33 -10.58 7.94
CA ALA A 187 1.04 -11.05 7.44
C ALA A 187 1.09 -12.51 6.97
N LEU A 188 2.19 -12.93 6.39
CA LEU A 188 2.39 -14.27 5.84
C LEU A 188 3.25 -15.19 6.74
N ASP A 189 3.31 -14.92 8.04
CA ASP A 189 4.10 -15.72 9.01
C ASP A 189 3.73 -17.20 9.00
N ALA A 190 2.44 -17.54 8.75
CA ALA A 190 2.00 -18.92 8.58
C ALA A 190 2.68 -19.68 7.41
N HIS A 191 3.24 -18.95 6.45
CA HIS A 191 3.97 -19.48 5.29
C HIS A 191 5.49 -19.37 5.44
N ALA A 192 5.98 -18.85 6.60
CA ALA A 192 7.39 -18.60 6.82
C ALA A 192 8.21 -19.88 6.92
N HIS A 193 9.48 -19.80 6.53
CA HIS A 193 10.42 -20.91 6.66
C HIS A 193 10.72 -21.20 8.15
N PRO A 194 10.60 -22.44 8.63
CA PRO A 194 10.66 -22.75 10.06
C PRO A 194 12.01 -22.48 10.73
N SER A 195 13.10 -22.41 9.95
CA SER A 195 14.46 -22.24 10.46
C SER A 195 15.11 -20.91 10.07
N LEU A 196 14.36 -19.97 9.46
CA LEU A 196 14.88 -18.68 9.04
C LEU A 196 14.03 -17.55 9.66
N VAL A 197 14.66 -16.71 10.46
CA VAL A 197 13.99 -15.58 11.10
C VAL A 197 14.38 -14.28 10.38
N VAL A 198 13.39 -13.45 10.05
CA VAL A 198 13.62 -12.15 9.41
C VAL A 198 13.37 -11.02 10.40
N HIS A 199 14.35 -10.16 10.58
CA HIS A 199 14.31 -8.96 11.41
C HIS A 199 14.30 -7.71 10.52
N TYR A 200 13.65 -6.67 11.01
CA TYR A 200 13.58 -5.36 10.37
C TYR A 200 14.15 -4.30 11.29
N VAL A 201 15.06 -3.47 10.77
CA VAL A 201 15.71 -2.36 11.46
C VAL A 201 15.53 -1.11 10.62
N SER A 202 14.89 -0.11 11.19
CA SER A 202 14.56 1.12 10.47
C SER A 202 14.95 2.40 11.21
N ASN A 203 14.80 2.42 12.53
CA ASN A 203 15.01 3.63 13.32
C ASN A 203 16.52 3.88 13.57
N LEU A 204 16.89 5.16 13.62
CA LEU A 204 18.24 5.59 14.01
C LEU A 204 18.52 5.36 15.52
N ASP A 205 17.48 5.24 16.33
CA ASP A 205 17.62 4.90 17.74
C ASP A 205 18.27 3.51 17.88
N ALA A 206 19.41 3.47 18.60
CA ALA A 206 20.15 2.23 18.83
C ALA A 206 19.31 1.13 19.48
N ALA A 207 18.22 1.47 20.17
CA ALA A 207 17.27 0.51 20.72
C ALA A 207 16.57 -0.36 19.64
N ASP A 208 16.60 0.05 18.38
CA ASP A 208 16.08 -0.77 17.27
C ASP A 208 17.09 -1.82 16.79
N LEU A 209 18.40 -1.54 16.78
CA LEU A 209 19.43 -2.45 16.27
C LEU A 209 20.13 -3.25 17.37
N ALA A 210 20.62 -2.59 18.45
CA ALA A 210 21.53 -3.19 19.42
C ALA A 210 20.95 -4.46 20.11
N PRO A 211 19.69 -4.47 20.60
CA PRO A 211 19.16 -5.66 21.25
C PRO A 211 18.97 -6.86 20.30
N ARG A 212 18.96 -6.61 18.99
CA ARG A 212 18.91 -7.67 17.97
C ARG A 212 20.30 -8.25 17.77
N LEU A 213 21.34 -7.41 17.58
CA LEU A 213 22.72 -7.86 17.43
C LEU A 213 23.20 -8.69 18.61
N GLU A 214 22.79 -8.36 19.87
CA GLU A 214 23.11 -9.14 21.06
C GLU A 214 22.57 -10.59 21.02
N LYS A 215 21.47 -10.82 20.30
CA LYS A 215 20.81 -12.13 20.23
C LYS A 215 21.18 -12.91 18.96
N LEU A 216 21.79 -12.26 17.99
CA LEU A 216 22.15 -12.85 16.71
C LEU A 216 23.55 -13.47 16.73
N ASP A 217 23.73 -14.51 15.95
CA ASP A 217 25.03 -15.14 15.70
C ASP A 217 25.61 -14.57 14.40
N PRO A 218 26.76 -13.87 14.45
CA PRO A 218 27.38 -13.30 13.26
C PRO A 218 27.74 -14.34 12.19
N ARG A 219 27.93 -15.61 12.57
CA ARG A 219 28.26 -16.69 11.62
C ARG A 219 27.07 -17.07 10.72
N THR A 220 25.84 -16.79 11.16
CA THR A 220 24.60 -17.26 10.52
C THR A 220 23.64 -16.13 10.16
N THR A 221 24.08 -14.86 10.23
CA THR A 221 23.25 -13.69 9.97
C THR A 221 23.56 -13.09 8.59
N LEU A 222 22.54 -12.86 7.77
CA LEU A 222 22.59 -12.17 6.49
C LEU A 222 21.98 -10.76 6.66
N PHE A 223 22.68 -9.72 6.22
CA PHE A 223 22.21 -8.35 6.21
C PHE A 223 21.76 -7.93 4.80
N ILE A 224 20.59 -7.32 4.70
CA ILE A 224 20.05 -6.70 3.48
C ILE A 224 19.99 -5.20 3.73
N VAL A 225 20.80 -4.41 3.04
CA VAL A 225 20.76 -2.94 3.13
C VAL A 225 19.89 -2.42 2.00
N THR A 226 18.71 -1.92 2.36
CA THR A 226 17.68 -1.49 1.40
C THR A 226 17.55 0.03 1.41
N SER A 227 18.04 0.70 0.36
CA SER A 227 17.92 2.15 0.21
C SER A 227 18.02 2.56 -1.25
N LYS A 228 17.05 3.34 -1.75
CA LYS A 228 17.02 3.79 -3.15
C LYS A 228 18.28 4.55 -3.53
N THR A 229 18.69 5.51 -2.74
CA THR A 229 19.88 6.35 -2.98
C THR A 229 21.17 5.78 -2.40
N PHE A 230 21.05 4.84 -1.47
CA PHE A 230 22.14 4.29 -0.65
C PHE A 230 22.91 5.37 0.15
N THR A 231 22.21 6.46 0.51
CA THR A 231 22.73 7.62 1.26
C THR A 231 21.84 8.03 2.43
N THR A 232 20.72 7.33 2.65
CA THR A 232 19.78 7.62 3.73
C THR A 232 20.49 7.45 5.08
N LEU A 233 20.48 8.50 5.91
CA LEU A 233 21.26 8.59 7.16
C LEU A 233 21.00 7.40 8.08
N GLU A 234 19.73 7.10 8.37
CA GLU A 234 19.30 6.02 9.27
C GLU A 234 19.81 4.67 8.77
N THR A 235 19.58 4.40 7.48
CA THR A 235 19.96 3.14 6.85
C THR A 235 21.48 2.94 6.86
N ILE A 236 22.25 3.96 6.46
CA ILE A 236 23.72 3.83 6.38
C ILE A 236 24.34 3.79 7.76
N SER A 237 23.82 4.52 8.75
CA SER A 237 24.29 4.45 10.14
C SER A 237 24.10 3.05 10.73
N ASN A 238 22.90 2.48 10.60
CA ASN A 238 22.62 1.12 11.07
C ASN A 238 23.42 0.06 10.29
N ALA A 239 23.58 0.23 8.98
CA ALA A 239 24.37 -0.68 8.15
C ALA A 239 25.86 -0.66 8.53
N ASN A 240 26.46 0.50 8.82
CA ASN A 240 27.83 0.60 9.30
C ASN A 240 28.01 -0.12 10.64
N THR A 241 27.09 0.10 11.60
CA THR A 241 27.13 -0.59 12.91
C THR A 241 27.01 -2.11 12.73
N ALA A 242 26.12 -2.58 11.89
CA ALA A 242 25.96 -4.01 11.59
C ALA A 242 27.20 -4.60 10.90
N ARG A 243 27.81 -3.84 9.99
CA ARG A 243 29.07 -4.23 9.32
C ARG A 243 30.20 -4.35 10.34
N ASP A 244 30.41 -3.35 11.16
CA ASP A 244 31.50 -3.36 12.15
C ASP A 244 31.32 -4.51 13.16
N TRP A 245 30.08 -4.81 13.56
CA TRP A 245 29.74 -5.98 14.40
C TRP A 245 30.10 -7.31 13.71
N LEU A 246 29.77 -7.48 12.42
CA LEU A 246 30.08 -8.68 11.67
C LEU A 246 31.59 -8.84 11.48
N LEU A 247 32.30 -7.76 11.08
CA LEU A 247 33.72 -7.79 10.81
C LEU A 247 34.56 -8.05 12.07
N ALA A 248 34.15 -7.49 13.21
CA ALA A 248 34.78 -7.76 14.50
C ALA A 248 34.72 -9.26 14.87
N ALA A 249 33.64 -9.94 14.53
CA ALA A 249 33.50 -11.38 14.77
C ALA A 249 34.20 -12.24 13.72
N ALA A 250 34.28 -11.78 12.48
CA ALA A 250 34.87 -12.52 11.36
C ALA A 250 36.44 -12.52 11.40
N GLY A 251 37.05 -11.49 11.98
CA GLY A 251 38.51 -11.38 12.06
C GLY A 251 39.19 -11.50 10.69
N ASP A 252 40.07 -12.47 10.51
CA ASP A 252 40.81 -12.71 9.25
C ASP A 252 39.87 -13.09 8.06
N HIS A 253 38.59 -13.40 8.33
CA HIS A 253 37.58 -13.71 7.31
C HIS A 253 36.72 -12.51 6.91
N ALA A 254 37.13 -11.28 7.22
CA ALA A 254 36.35 -10.06 7.02
C ALA A 254 35.81 -9.89 5.57
N ASP A 255 36.68 -10.08 4.57
CA ASP A 255 36.30 -9.97 3.15
C ASP A 255 35.27 -11.03 2.75
N GLU A 256 35.43 -12.24 3.25
CA GLU A 256 34.49 -13.34 3.00
C GLU A 256 33.15 -13.08 3.67
N ALA A 257 33.15 -12.52 4.89
CA ALA A 257 31.95 -12.14 5.62
C ALA A 257 31.14 -11.06 4.86
N MET A 258 31.81 -10.01 4.38
CA MET A 258 31.18 -9.00 3.53
C MET A 258 30.59 -9.59 2.26
N ARG A 259 31.34 -10.45 1.57
CA ARG A 259 30.91 -11.05 0.31
C ARG A 259 29.69 -11.98 0.48
N ARG A 260 29.61 -12.72 1.58
CA ARG A 260 28.57 -13.74 1.80
C ARG A 260 27.37 -13.23 2.59
N GLN A 261 27.56 -12.23 3.45
CA GLN A 261 26.56 -11.89 4.45
C GLN A 261 26.06 -10.43 4.35
N PHE A 262 26.49 -9.68 3.32
CA PHE A 262 25.92 -8.38 2.99
C PHE A 262 25.36 -8.35 1.56
N VAL A 263 24.13 -7.93 1.46
CA VAL A 263 23.37 -7.75 0.21
C VAL A 263 22.84 -6.32 0.16
N ALA A 264 22.86 -5.68 -0.99
CA ALA A 264 22.21 -4.38 -1.18
C ALA A 264 21.04 -4.46 -2.13
N VAL A 265 19.98 -3.71 -1.78
CA VAL A 265 18.84 -3.43 -2.65
C VAL A 265 18.80 -1.93 -2.91
N THR A 266 19.10 -1.49 -4.14
CA THR A 266 19.33 -0.07 -4.41
C THR A 266 19.11 0.30 -5.87
N ALA A 267 18.81 1.58 -6.13
CA ALA A 267 18.90 2.20 -7.46
C ALA A 267 20.27 2.86 -7.70
N ASN A 268 21.19 2.81 -6.72
CA ASN A 268 22.52 3.40 -6.80
C ASN A 268 23.63 2.36 -6.53
N PRO A 269 23.98 1.52 -7.52
CA PRO A 269 25.01 0.50 -7.38
C PRO A 269 26.40 1.07 -7.01
N THR A 270 26.67 2.31 -7.40
CA THR A 270 27.98 2.94 -7.14
C THR A 270 28.22 3.13 -5.66
N GLU A 271 27.25 3.67 -4.93
CA GLU A 271 27.39 3.89 -3.48
C GLU A 271 27.41 2.55 -2.71
N ALA A 272 26.62 1.56 -3.16
CA ALA A 272 26.65 0.24 -2.55
C ALA A 272 28.03 -0.45 -2.71
N ARG A 273 28.68 -0.32 -3.87
CA ARG A 273 30.06 -0.81 -4.07
C ARG A 273 31.08 -0.07 -3.19
N ARG A 274 30.91 1.24 -2.98
CA ARG A 274 31.76 2.01 -2.04
C ARG A 274 31.63 1.54 -0.61
N PHE A 275 30.43 1.10 -0.23
CA PHE A 275 30.18 0.50 1.09
C PHE A 275 30.87 -0.87 1.26
N GLY A 276 31.23 -1.55 0.18
CA GLY A 276 31.90 -2.85 0.16
C GLY A 276 31.00 -4.01 -0.32
N ILE A 277 29.86 -3.72 -0.91
CA ILE A 277 28.95 -4.75 -1.44
C ILE A 277 29.53 -5.34 -2.74
N SER A 278 29.58 -6.67 -2.81
CA SER A 278 29.97 -7.38 -4.03
C SER A 278 28.98 -7.13 -5.18
N PRO A 279 29.43 -7.01 -6.43
CA PRO A 279 28.54 -6.87 -7.58
C PRO A 279 27.46 -7.95 -7.68
N ASP A 280 27.79 -9.20 -7.31
CA ASP A 280 26.84 -10.32 -7.35
C ASP A 280 25.79 -10.27 -6.24
N ALA A 281 26.02 -9.45 -5.20
CA ALA A 281 25.12 -9.22 -4.08
C ALA A 281 24.31 -7.91 -4.22
N LEU A 282 24.32 -7.29 -5.39
CA LEU A 282 23.53 -6.10 -5.72
C LEU A 282 22.23 -6.50 -6.39
N PHE A 283 21.11 -6.07 -5.83
CA PHE A 283 19.79 -6.20 -6.39
C PHE A 283 19.28 -4.82 -6.75
N GLU A 284 19.10 -4.59 -8.04
CA GLU A 284 18.66 -3.29 -8.54
C GLU A 284 17.14 -3.16 -8.52
N PHE A 285 16.67 -1.96 -8.26
CA PHE A 285 15.34 -1.49 -8.61
C PHE A 285 15.45 -0.07 -9.19
N TRP A 286 14.37 0.45 -9.78
CA TRP A 286 14.52 1.55 -10.73
C TRP A 286 13.80 2.80 -10.26
N ASP A 287 14.13 3.92 -10.88
CA ASP A 287 13.60 5.24 -10.54
C ASP A 287 12.08 5.36 -10.74
N TRP A 288 11.52 4.61 -11.69
CA TRP A 288 10.08 4.54 -11.91
C TRP A 288 9.33 3.72 -10.84
N VAL A 289 10.02 3.18 -9.85
CA VAL A 289 9.41 2.55 -8.66
C VAL A 289 9.42 3.55 -7.51
N GLY A 290 8.25 4.00 -7.10
CA GLY A 290 8.08 4.78 -5.88
C GLY A 290 8.39 3.95 -4.63
N GLY A 291 9.04 4.54 -3.59
CA GLY A 291 9.45 3.82 -2.38
C GLY A 291 8.29 3.06 -1.71
N ARG A 292 7.15 3.70 -1.49
CA ARG A 292 5.96 3.10 -0.87
C ARG A 292 5.20 2.10 -1.75
N PHE A 293 5.57 1.99 -3.04
CA PHE A 293 5.06 1.01 -4.01
C PHE A 293 6.11 -0.06 -4.35
N SER A 294 7.21 -0.14 -3.60
CA SER A 294 8.38 -0.93 -3.99
C SER A 294 8.39 -2.37 -3.49
N LEU A 295 7.44 -2.79 -2.66
CA LEU A 295 7.33 -4.15 -2.10
C LEU A 295 7.46 -5.25 -3.18
N TRP A 296 6.97 -5.00 -4.36
CA TRP A 296 6.94 -5.93 -5.50
C TRP A 296 8.28 -6.13 -6.20
N SER A 297 9.25 -5.24 -5.94
CA SER A 297 10.62 -5.26 -6.47
C SER A 297 11.56 -6.09 -5.58
N ALA A 298 12.87 -5.96 -5.81
CA ALA A 298 13.89 -6.51 -4.92
C ALA A 298 13.80 -6.01 -3.46
N VAL A 299 13.08 -4.92 -3.20
CA VAL A 299 12.75 -4.45 -1.84
C VAL A 299 11.96 -5.52 -1.07
N GLY A 300 11.22 -6.39 -1.75
CA GLY A 300 10.56 -7.56 -1.16
C GLY A 300 11.46 -8.77 -0.90
N LEU A 301 12.77 -8.69 -1.14
CA LEU A 301 13.70 -9.81 -0.92
C LEU A 301 13.64 -10.42 0.49
N PRO A 302 13.57 -9.64 1.59
CA PRO A 302 13.42 -10.22 2.93
C PRO A 302 12.12 -11.02 3.09
N LEU A 303 11.01 -10.57 2.50
CA LEU A 303 9.76 -11.33 2.44
C LEU A 303 9.95 -12.62 1.64
N ALA A 304 10.54 -12.54 0.43
CA ALA A 304 10.79 -13.72 -0.41
C ALA A 304 11.67 -14.75 0.29
N LEU A 305 12.67 -14.33 1.08
CA LEU A 305 13.47 -15.21 1.92
C LEU A 305 12.63 -15.88 3.01
N ALA A 306 11.72 -15.15 3.64
CA ALA A 306 10.83 -15.68 4.67
C ALA A 306 9.88 -16.74 4.12
N VAL A 307 9.12 -16.42 3.07
CA VAL A 307 8.02 -17.27 2.59
C VAL A 307 8.38 -18.15 1.39
N GLY A 308 9.47 -17.88 0.69
CA GLY A 308 9.89 -18.53 -0.55
C GLY A 308 9.41 -17.77 -1.81
N MET A 309 10.16 -17.96 -2.91
CA MET A 309 9.84 -17.25 -4.16
C MET A 309 8.49 -17.65 -4.77
N ASP A 310 8.04 -18.90 -4.60
CA ASP A 310 6.74 -19.32 -5.12
C ASP A 310 5.58 -18.58 -4.42
N ALA A 311 5.67 -18.41 -3.10
CA ALA A 311 4.70 -17.61 -2.36
C ALA A 311 4.80 -16.11 -2.70
N PHE A 312 6.01 -15.59 -2.89
CA PHE A 312 6.20 -14.21 -3.34
C PHE A 312 5.60 -13.99 -4.74
N GLU A 313 5.81 -14.92 -5.68
CA GLU A 313 5.22 -14.85 -7.02
C GLU A 313 3.69 -14.99 -6.99
N ALA A 314 3.13 -15.85 -6.15
CA ALA A 314 1.67 -15.90 -5.93
C ALA A 314 1.11 -14.55 -5.42
N MET A 315 1.86 -13.84 -4.56
CA MET A 315 1.49 -12.48 -4.14
C MET A 315 1.50 -11.50 -5.32
N LEU A 316 2.51 -11.58 -6.21
CA LEU A 316 2.54 -10.77 -7.43
C LEU A 316 1.37 -11.10 -8.37
N GLU A 317 0.96 -12.38 -8.48
CA GLU A 317 -0.19 -12.80 -9.29
C GLU A 317 -1.50 -12.23 -8.77
N GLY A 318 -1.74 -12.26 -7.46
CA GLY A 318 -2.91 -11.65 -6.85
C GLY A 318 -2.99 -10.14 -7.08
N ALA A 319 -1.85 -9.46 -7.00
CA ALA A 319 -1.75 -8.04 -7.30
C ALA A 319 -1.98 -7.75 -8.79
N HIS A 320 -1.45 -8.58 -9.70
CA HIS A 320 -1.70 -8.47 -11.13
C HIS A 320 -3.18 -8.67 -11.50
N ALA A 321 -3.86 -9.59 -10.84
CA ALA A 321 -5.30 -9.77 -11.02
C ALA A 321 -6.08 -8.50 -10.65
N MET A 322 -5.67 -7.80 -9.58
CA MET A 322 -6.26 -6.53 -9.18
C MET A 322 -5.89 -5.39 -10.13
N ASP A 323 -4.68 -5.40 -10.73
CA ASP A 323 -4.30 -4.45 -11.79
C ASP A 323 -5.25 -4.54 -12.99
N ASN A 324 -5.52 -5.76 -13.44
CA ASN A 324 -6.45 -6.01 -14.54
C ASN A 324 -7.87 -5.59 -14.17
N HIS A 325 -8.33 -5.90 -12.96
CA HIS A 325 -9.63 -5.44 -12.46
C HIS A 325 -9.73 -3.91 -12.45
N PHE A 326 -8.72 -3.20 -11.95
CA PHE A 326 -8.70 -1.73 -11.92
C PHE A 326 -8.68 -1.12 -13.32
N ARG A 327 -7.91 -1.70 -14.25
CA ARG A 327 -7.83 -1.23 -15.64
C ARG A 327 -9.15 -1.42 -16.39
N ASP A 328 -9.80 -2.58 -16.24
CA ASP A 328 -10.82 -3.06 -17.19
C ASP A 328 -12.26 -2.97 -16.66
N ALA A 329 -12.48 -3.00 -15.32
CA ALA A 329 -13.81 -2.99 -14.76
C ALA A 329 -14.52 -1.63 -14.99
N PRO A 330 -15.84 -1.60 -15.26
CA PRO A 330 -16.59 -0.36 -15.31
C PRO A 330 -16.60 0.32 -13.93
N THR A 331 -16.77 1.65 -13.88
CA THR A 331 -16.63 2.46 -12.67
C THR A 331 -17.45 1.90 -11.50
N GLU A 332 -18.71 1.50 -11.77
CA GLU A 332 -19.65 1.00 -10.77
C GLU A 332 -19.32 -0.40 -10.25
N ARG A 333 -18.37 -1.08 -10.86
CA ARG A 333 -17.91 -2.43 -10.49
C ARG A 333 -16.42 -2.46 -10.17
N ASN A 334 -15.75 -1.34 -10.21
CA ASN A 334 -14.31 -1.19 -10.00
C ASN A 334 -14.02 -0.95 -8.51
N ILE A 335 -13.59 -1.99 -7.81
CA ILE A 335 -13.39 -1.94 -6.35
C ILE A 335 -12.43 -0.82 -5.93
N PRO A 336 -11.19 -0.71 -6.44
CA PRO A 336 -10.28 0.37 -6.04
C PRO A 336 -10.82 1.76 -6.35
N LEU A 337 -11.44 1.93 -7.52
CA LEU A 337 -12.01 3.22 -7.91
C LEU A 337 -13.17 3.62 -7.01
N LEU A 338 -14.06 2.70 -6.66
CA LEU A 338 -15.14 2.98 -5.72
C LEU A 338 -14.62 3.28 -4.30
N MET A 339 -13.59 2.57 -3.83
CA MET A 339 -12.92 2.90 -2.56
C MET A 339 -12.38 4.35 -2.58
N ALA A 340 -11.76 4.78 -3.69
CA ALA A 340 -11.27 6.15 -3.85
C ALA A 340 -12.42 7.17 -3.86
N LEU A 341 -13.45 6.92 -4.66
CA LEU A 341 -14.61 7.82 -4.80
C LEU A 341 -15.41 7.96 -3.49
N ILE A 342 -15.60 6.87 -2.75
CA ILE A 342 -16.21 6.90 -1.42
C ILE A 342 -15.31 7.65 -0.44
N GLY A 343 -13.99 7.50 -0.52
CA GLY A 343 -13.03 8.28 0.25
C GLY A 343 -13.17 9.78 -0.02
N ILE A 344 -13.20 10.19 -1.28
CA ILE A 344 -13.42 11.59 -1.70
C ILE A 344 -14.77 12.12 -1.19
N TRP A 345 -15.81 11.30 -1.29
CA TRP A 345 -17.15 11.61 -0.79
C TRP A 345 -17.14 11.89 0.72
N ASN A 346 -16.55 10.99 1.50
CA ASN A 346 -16.46 11.12 2.95
C ASN A 346 -15.68 12.38 3.36
N ILE A 347 -14.53 12.62 2.74
CA ILE A 347 -13.61 13.72 3.11
C ILE A 347 -14.19 15.08 2.72
N ASN A 348 -14.64 15.24 1.47
CA ASN A 348 -14.95 16.55 0.91
C ASN A 348 -16.42 16.92 1.06
N PHE A 349 -17.33 15.95 1.11
CA PHE A 349 -18.77 16.22 1.10
C PHE A 349 -19.45 15.91 2.42
N LEU A 350 -18.93 14.92 3.18
CA LEU A 350 -19.46 14.60 4.51
C LEU A 350 -18.61 15.18 5.65
N GLY A 351 -17.41 15.71 5.37
CA GLY A 351 -16.55 16.35 6.36
C GLY A 351 -15.79 15.35 7.25
N ALA A 352 -15.63 14.10 6.81
CA ALA A 352 -14.92 13.07 7.54
C ALA A 352 -13.43 13.06 7.13
N TRP A 353 -12.59 13.82 7.80
CA TRP A 353 -11.17 14.02 7.44
C TRP A 353 -10.24 12.88 7.89
N ASN A 354 -10.79 11.77 8.31
CA ASN A 354 -10.03 10.63 8.77
C ASN A 354 -10.64 9.32 8.26
N LEU A 355 -9.84 8.24 8.30
CA LEU A 355 -10.24 6.89 7.94
C LEU A 355 -9.58 5.92 8.91
N SER A 356 -10.40 5.11 9.61
CA SER A 356 -9.92 4.02 10.45
C SER A 356 -9.81 2.72 9.66
N ILE A 357 -8.66 2.06 9.73
CA ILE A 357 -8.44 0.73 9.12
C ILE A 357 -8.41 -0.31 10.23
N SER A 358 -9.36 -1.23 10.22
CA SER A 358 -9.56 -2.24 11.25
C SER A 358 -9.48 -3.66 10.68
N PRO A 359 -8.26 -4.21 10.45
CA PRO A 359 -8.12 -5.60 10.07
C PRO A 359 -8.44 -6.52 11.25
N TYR A 360 -9.45 -7.37 11.11
CA TYR A 360 -9.76 -8.43 12.06
C TYR A 360 -8.89 -9.66 11.79
N SER A 361 -7.60 -9.40 11.88
CA SER A 361 -6.51 -10.36 11.74
C SER A 361 -5.26 -9.84 12.45
N GLN A 362 -4.77 -10.58 13.43
CA GLN A 362 -3.53 -10.22 14.15
C GLN A 362 -2.33 -10.23 13.20
N SER A 363 -2.33 -11.06 12.17
CA SER A 363 -1.27 -11.09 11.16
C SER A 363 -1.20 -9.80 10.35
N LEU A 364 -2.32 -9.09 10.15
CA LEU A 364 -2.38 -7.79 9.46
C LEU A 364 -2.24 -6.56 10.38
N ARG A 365 -1.75 -6.71 11.62
CA ARG A 365 -1.64 -5.61 12.58
C ARG A 365 -0.81 -4.41 12.10
N TYR A 366 0.12 -4.62 11.16
CA TYR A 366 0.94 -3.56 10.56
C TYR A 366 0.41 -3.04 9.21
N PHE A 367 -0.75 -3.52 8.78
CA PHE A 367 -1.36 -3.03 7.54
C PHE A 367 -1.77 -1.55 7.62
N PRO A 368 -2.35 -1.06 8.73
CA PRO A 368 -2.60 0.38 8.89
C PRO A 368 -1.32 1.23 8.79
N ASP A 369 -0.21 0.81 9.40
CA ASP A 369 1.07 1.54 9.36
C ASP A 369 1.62 1.64 7.92
N TYR A 370 1.51 0.55 7.15
CA TYR A 370 1.86 0.55 5.74
C TYR A 370 0.98 1.52 4.93
N LEU A 371 -0.33 1.49 5.16
CA LEU A 371 -1.29 2.35 4.47
C LEU A 371 -1.14 3.82 4.85
N GLN A 372 -0.64 4.15 6.05
CA GLN A 372 -0.33 5.53 6.43
C GLN A 372 0.67 6.15 5.45
N GLN A 373 1.77 5.46 5.18
CA GLN A 373 2.73 5.94 4.20
C GLN A 373 2.14 5.92 2.78
N LEU A 374 1.48 4.82 2.42
CA LEU A 374 0.92 4.66 1.07
C LEU A 374 -0.05 5.79 0.71
N ASP A 375 -0.98 6.13 1.59
CA ASP A 375 -2.02 7.14 1.31
C ASP A 375 -1.53 8.56 1.64
N MET A 376 -1.08 8.82 2.87
CA MET A 376 -0.79 10.19 3.32
C MET A 376 0.45 10.79 2.65
N GLU A 377 1.47 10.00 2.31
CA GLU A 377 2.62 10.49 1.54
C GLU A 377 2.28 10.69 0.06
N SER A 378 1.40 9.84 -0.51
CA SER A 378 0.97 9.99 -1.90
C SER A 378 0.07 11.20 -2.08
N ASN A 379 -0.99 11.28 -1.29
CA ASN A 379 -2.11 12.20 -1.48
C ASN A 379 -2.09 13.40 -0.51
N GLY A 380 -1.23 13.40 0.51
CA GLY A 380 -1.03 14.54 1.40
C GLY A 380 -0.35 15.72 0.70
N LYS A 381 -0.98 16.29 -0.33
CA LYS A 381 -0.45 17.38 -1.17
C LYS A 381 -1.35 18.60 -1.11
N SER A 382 -0.75 19.76 -1.05
CA SER A 382 -1.45 21.06 -1.07
C SER A 382 -1.45 21.74 -2.42
N LEU A 383 -0.59 21.30 -3.35
CA LEU A 383 -0.44 21.87 -4.68
C LEU A 383 -0.77 20.84 -5.76
N ARG A 384 -1.34 21.32 -6.84
CA ARG A 384 -1.54 20.63 -8.12
C ARG A 384 -0.22 20.54 -8.90
N PRO A 385 -0.11 19.69 -9.93
CA PRO A 385 1.08 19.59 -10.79
C PRO A 385 1.46 20.93 -11.47
N ASP A 386 0.49 21.83 -11.70
CA ASP A 386 0.71 23.18 -12.25
C ASP A 386 1.18 24.22 -11.21
N GLY A 387 1.38 23.80 -9.95
CA GLY A 387 1.82 24.67 -8.85
C GLY A 387 0.72 25.49 -8.18
N LEU A 388 -0.52 25.37 -8.62
CA LEU A 388 -1.66 26.04 -8.00
C LEU A 388 -2.18 25.25 -6.78
N PRO A 389 -2.83 25.91 -5.79
CA PRO A 389 -3.48 25.22 -4.69
C PRO A 389 -4.51 24.21 -5.18
N VAL A 390 -4.56 23.05 -4.54
CA VAL A 390 -5.55 22.00 -4.84
C VAL A 390 -6.97 22.50 -4.59
N GLY A 391 -7.20 23.22 -3.49
CA GLY A 391 -8.51 23.78 -3.14
C GLY A 391 -9.52 22.74 -2.60
N THR A 392 -9.11 21.48 -2.42
CA THR A 392 -9.89 20.36 -1.85
C THR A 392 -9.03 19.55 -0.90
N HIS A 393 -9.64 18.69 -0.11
CA HIS A 393 -8.90 17.70 0.68
C HIS A 393 -8.55 16.51 -0.22
N THR A 394 -7.28 16.09 -0.19
CA THR A 394 -6.75 15.04 -1.07
C THR A 394 -6.50 13.70 -0.38
N ALA A 395 -6.35 13.71 0.96
CA ALA A 395 -6.14 12.51 1.75
C ALA A 395 -6.86 12.61 3.11
N PRO A 396 -7.32 11.48 3.68
CA PRO A 396 -7.70 11.42 5.09
C PRO A 396 -6.46 11.35 5.98
N VAL A 397 -6.61 11.69 7.25
CA VAL A 397 -5.70 11.18 8.29
C VAL A 397 -6.02 9.70 8.48
N LEU A 398 -5.12 8.83 8.06
CA LEU A 398 -5.28 7.38 8.12
C LEU A 398 -4.68 6.84 9.42
N TRP A 399 -5.43 6.01 10.14
CA TRP A 399 -5.01 5.37 11.38
C TRP A 399 -5.75 4.06 11.56
N GLY A 400 -5.41 3.29 12.60
CA GLY A 400 -6.12 2.04 12.84
C GLY A 400 -5.31 1.04 13.64
N GLY A 401 -5.76 -0.20 13.62
CA GLY A 401 -5.10 -1.31 14.31
C GLY A 401 -5.93 -2.59 14.24
N ALA A 402 -5.35 -3.68 14.72
CA ALA A 402 -5.99 -4.98 14.64
C ALA A 402 -7.24 -5.07 15.54
N GLY A 403 -8.38 -5.44 14.97
CA GLY A 403 -9.51 -5.98 15.72
C GLY A 403 -9.13 -7.38 16.27
N SER A 404 -9.57 -7.77 17.46
CA SER A 404 -10.52 -7.08 18.36
C SER A 404 -9.86 -6.09 19.34
N ASN A 405 -8.52 -5.97 19.33
CA ASN A 405 -7.80 -5.11 20.29
C ASN A 405 -8.28 -3.66 20.24
N THR A 406 -8.54 -3.14 19.06
CA THR A 406 -8.99 -1.77 18.82
C THR A 406 -10.35 -1.45 19.45
N GLN A 407 -11.23 -2.46 19.61
CA GLN A 407 -12.50 -2.29 20.34
C GLN A 407 -12.28 -1.82 21.78
N HIS A 408 -11.18 -2.26 22.40
CA HIS A 408 -10.82 -1.92 23.77
C HIS A 408 -9.85 -0.73 23.87
N ALA A 409 -9.52 -0.10 22.73
CA ALA A 409 -8.61 1.04 22.68
C ALA A 409 -9.35 2.35 22.34
N TYR A 410 -10.12 2.40 21.27
CA TYR A 410 -10.69 3.65 20.76
C TYR A 410 -12.12 3.55 20.20
N PHE A 411 -12.78 2.39 20.21
CA PHE A 411 -14.15 2.26 19.66
C PHE A 411 -15.16 3.08 20.45
N GLN A 412 -14.89 3.42 21.70
CA GLN A 412 -15.69 4.38 22.45
C GLN A 412 -15.85 5.71 21.67
N MET A 413 -14.75 6.21 21.07
CA MET A 413 -14.76 7.41 20.24
C MET A 413 -15.60 7.21 18.95
N LEU A 414 -15.53 6.03 18.33
CA LEU A 414 -16.33 5.72 17.14
C LEU A 414 -17.82 5.69 17.47
N HIS A 415 -18.21 5.11 18.61
CA HIS A 415 -19.62 4.96 19.00
C HIS A 415 -20.25 6.23 19.53
N GLN A 416 -19.53 7.03 20.32
CA GLN A 416 -20.09 8.15 21.10
C GLN A 416 -19.32 9.47 20.99
N GLY A 417 -18.22 9.52 20.20
CA GLY A 417 -17.35 10.70 20.15
C GLY A 417 -17.89 11.90 19.35
N GLY A 418 -19.03 11.76 18.68
CA GLY A 418 -19.67 12.86 17.93
C GLY A 418 -18.90 13.30 16.66
N VAL A 419 -17.87 12.56 16.25
CA VAL A 419 -17.09 12.79 15.02
C VAL A 419 -17.41 11.70 14.01
N LEU A 420 -17.61 12.07 12.75
CA LEU A 420 -17.79 11.10 11.67
C LEU A 420 -16.45 10.43 11.35
N ILE A 421 -16.38 9.11 11.55
CA ILE A 421 -15.16 8.31 11.36
C ILE A 421 -15.47 7.13 10.45
N PRO A 422 -15.30 7.28 9.14
CA PRO A 422 -15.37 6.15 8.22
C PRO A 422 -14.39 5.05 8.61
N SER A 423 -14.81 3.80 8.49
CA SER A 423 -13.99 2.66 8.88
C SER A 423 -13.97 1.58 7.80
N ASP A 424 -12.78 1.07 7.47
CA ASP A 424 -12.63 -0.12 6.65
C ASP A 424 -12.37 -1.32 7.55
N PHE A 425 -13.29 -2.27 7.57
CA PHE A 425 -13.16 -3.57 8.21
C PHE A 425 -12.57 -4.56 7.21
N ILE A 426 -11.50 -5.27 7.59
CA ILE A 426 -10.89 -6.29 6.75
C ILE A 426 -10.96 -7.61 7.48
N ALA A 427 -11.56 -8.62 6.85
CA ALA A 427 -11.77 -9.94 7.46
C ALA A 427 -11.51 -11.07 6.47
N PHE A 428 -11.29 -12.27 6.98
CA PHE A 428 -11.03 -13.48 6.20
C PHE A 428 -12.04 -14.55 6.61
N ALA A 429 -12.62 -15.25 5.63
CA ALA A 429 -13.59 -16.30 5.91
C ALA A 429 -12.98 -17.52 6.62
N ASN A 430 -11.68 -17.76 6.40
CA ASN A 430 -10.94 -18.88 7.00
C ASN A 430 -9.65 -18.39 7.66
N SER A 431 -9.21 -19.09 8.72
CA SER A 431 -7.97 -18.81 9.46
C SER A 431 -6.90 -19.86 9.16
N ASP A 432 -5.63 -19.45 9.11
CA ASP A 432 -4.48 -20.36 9.06
C ASP A 432 -4.11 -20.92 10.44
N PHE A 433 -4.70 -20.38 11.52
CA PHE A 433 -4.50 -20.82 12.89
C PHE A 433 -5.83 -21.31 13.48
N PRO A 434 -6.27 -22.53 13.15
CA PRO A 434 -7.60 -23.04 13.50
C PRO A 434 -7.68 -23.49 14.96
N LEU A 435 -7.98 -22.55 15.86
CA LEU A 435 -8.35 -22.85 17.23
C LEU A 435 -9.89 -22.90 17.35
N PRO A 436 -10.48 -23.93 17.99
CA PRO A 436 -11.94 -24.07 18.05
C PRO A 436 -12.64 -22.83 18.62
N GLY A 437 -13.60 -22.29 17.89
CA GLY A 437 -14.44 -21.16 18.27
C GLY A 437 -13.75 -19.78 18.32
N HIS A 438 -12.45 -19.67 18.00
CA HIS A 438 -11.76 -18.38 18.00
C HIS A 438 -12.12 -17.55 16.77
N HIS A 439 -12.06 -18.17 15.61
CA HIS A 439 -12.28 -17.47 14.33
C HIS A 439 -13.73 -17.02 14.17
N GLU A 440 -14.69 -17.87 14.51
CA GLU A 440 -16.12 -17.56 14.48
C GLU A 440 -16.46 -16.38 15.39
N LYS A 441 -15.87 -16.32 16.60
CA LYS A 441 -16.04 -15.20 17.51
C LYS A 441 -15.39 -13.93 16.98
N LEU A 442 -14.24 -14.03 16.34
CA LEU A 442 -13.56 -12.88 15.72
C LEU A 442 -14.40 -12.28 14.60
N LEU A 443 -14.94 -13.12 13.70
CA LEU A 443 -15.85 -12.67 12.63
C LEU A 443 -17.15 -12.08 13.18
N ALA A 444 -17.76 -12.74 14.17
CA ALA A 444 -18.96 -12.24 14.82
C ALA A 444 -18.71 -10.84 15.43
N ASN A 445 -17.56 -10.60 16.07
CA ASN A 445 -17.18 -9.30 16.57
C ASN A 445 -17.01 -8.27 15.43
N CYS A 446 -16.35 -8.64 14.33
CA CYS A 446 -16.17 -7.77 13.18
C CYS A 446 -17.51 -7.27 12.64
N PHE A 447 -18.42 -8.18 12.35
CA PHE A 447 -19.72 -7.84 11.78
C PHE A 447 -20.62 -7.10 12.77
N ALA A 448 -20.63 -7.51 14.05
CA ALA A 448 -21.37 -6.81 15.10
C ALA A 448 -20.91 -5.36 15.30
N GLN A 449 -19.60 -5.09 15.19
CA GLN A 449 -19.10 -3.71 15.28
C GLN A 449 -19.50 -2.87 14.06
N ALA A 450 -19.41 -3.41 12.86
CA ALA A 450 -19.87 -2.72 11.66
C ALA A 450 -21.38 -2.41 11.72
N GLU A 451 -22.17 -3.34 12.24
CA GLU A 451 -23.63 -3.16 12.44
C GLU A 451 -23.91 -2.12 13.52
N ALA A 452 -23.29 -2.23 14.69
CA ALA A 452 -23.50 -1.31 15.80
C ALA A 452 -23.09 0.13 15.47
N LEU A 453 -22.00 0.31 14.72
CA LEU A 453 -21.59 1.63 14.22
C LEU A 453 -22.60 2.21 13.23
N ALA A 454 -23.17 1.40 12.34
CA ALA A 454 -24.14 1.86 11.38
C ALA A 454 -25.49 2.21 12.05
N PHE A 455 -25.99 1.35 12.91
CA PHE A 455 -27.37 1.44 13.41
C PHE A 455 -27.48 2.08 14.79
N GLY A 456 -26.42 2.00 15.62
CA GLY A 456 -26.46 2.49 17.00
C GLY A 456 -27.46 1.74 17.88
N ASN A 457 -27.85 2.36 18.98
CA ASN A 457 -28.90 1.91 19.87
C ASN A 457 -29.68 3.09 20.46
N ASP A 458 -30.93 2.87 20.82
CA ASP A 458 -31.84 3.86 21.45
C ASP A 458 -32.00 3.53 22.94
N HIS A 459 -30.91 3.39 23.68
CA HIS A 459 -30.94 3.09 25.10
C HIS A 459 -31.60 4.22 25.89
N ASP A 460 -32.46 3.89 26.89
CA ASP A 460 -33.15 4.85 27.74
C ASP A 460 -32.19 5.76 28.52
N ASP A 461 -31.11 5.22 29.03
CA ASP A 461 -30.02 5.98 29.64
C ASP A 461 -29.20 6.69 28.53
N PRO A 462 -29.18 8.05 28.50
CA PRO A 462 -28.44 8.81 27.51
C PRO A 462 -26.94 8.52 27.49
N LEU A 463 -26.35 8.11 28.62
CA LEU A 463 -24.91 7.77 28.72
C LEU A 463 -24.57 6.44 28.04
N ARG A 464 -25.56 5.61 27.75
CA ARG A 464 -25.43 4.32 27.06
C ARG A 464 -25.96 4.34 25.62
N ARG A 465 -26.53 5.47 25.22
CA ARG A 465 -27.04 5.64 23.86
C ARG A 465 -25.88 5.80 22.87
N CYS A 466 -25.91 5.04 21.80
CA CYS A 466 -25.01 5.16 20.68
C CYS A 466 -25.79 5.67 19.47
N PRO A 467 -25.48 6.85 18.93
CA PRO A 467 -26.29 7.42 17.84
C PRO A 467 -26.26 6.58 16.56
N GLY A 468 -25.21 5.80 16.33
CA GLY A 468 -25.01 5.11 15.06
C GLY A 468 -24.58 6.06 13.96
N ASN A 469 -24.97 5.76 12.73
CA ASN A 469 -24.70 6.55 11.53
C ASN A 469 -23.20 6.76 11.21
N GLN A 470 -22.34 5.87 11.71
CA GLN A 470 -20.91 5.84 11.40
C GLN A 470 -20.70 4.96 10.16
N PRO A 471 -20.19 5.54 9.07
CA PRO A 471 -20.06 4.82 7.81
C PRO A 471 -18.92 3.80 7.87
N SER A 472 -19.14 2.64 7.25
CA SER A 472 -18.08 1.65 7.12
C SER A 472 -18.15 0.86 5.82
N SER A 473 -17.01 0.37 5.39
CA SER A 473 -16.90 -0.66 4.35
C SER A 473 -16.32 -1.94 4.94
N THR A 474 -16.64 -3.09 4.35
CA THR A 474 -16.06 -4.37 4.73
C THR A 474 -15.41 -5.02 3.51
N LEU A 475 -14.14 -5.37 3.64
CA LEU A 475 -13.42 -6.21 2.67
C LEU A 475 -13.33 -7.61 3.27
N LEU A 476 -14.01 -8.57 2.64
CA LEU A 476 -13.97 -9.98 3.05
C LEU A 476 -13.29 -10.81 1.98
N LEU A 477 -12.24 -11.54 2.38
CA LEU A 477 -11.47 -12.42 1.52
C LEU A 477 -11.57 -13.87 2.03
N PRO A 478 -11.34 -14.88 1.17
CA PRO A 478 -11.43 -16.28 1.58
C PRO A 478 -10.45 -16.68 2.69
N ARG A 479 -9.19 -16.23 2.59
CA ARG A 479 -8.10 -16.53 3.52
C ARG A 479 -6.98 -15.51 3.36
N LEU A 480 -6.13 -15.34 4.38
CA LEU A 480 -4.90 -14.54 4.28
C LEU A 480 -3.76 -15.42 3.73
N ASP A 481 -3.74 -15.59 2.43
CA ASP A 481 -2.66 -16.24 1.69
C ASP A 481 -1.86 -15.24 0.85
N PRO A 482 -0.73 -15.64 0.25
CA PRO A 482 0.08 -14.73 -0.56
C PRO A 482 -0.70 -14.05 -1.69
N TYR A 483 -1.51 -14.80 -2.44
CA TYR A 483 -2.31 -14.26 -3.53
C TYR A 483 -3.30 -13.19 -3.03
N ARG A 484 -4.05 -13.49 -1.98
CA ARG A 484 -5.05 -12.56 -1.40
C ARG A 484 -4.42 -11.35 -0.74
N LEU A 485 -3.24 -11.49 -0.14
CA LEU A 485 -2.49 -10.34 0.35
C LEU A 485 -2.07 -9.43 -0.80
N GLY A 486 -1.59 -9.99 -1.90
CA GLY A 486 -1.24 -9.23 -3.10
C GLY A 486 -2.44 -8.47 -3.67
N GLN A 487 -3.59 -9.14 -3.79
CA GLN A 487 -4.84 -8.55 -4.24
C GLN A 487 -5.29 -7.38 -3.33
N LEU A 488 -5.23 -7.56 -2.02
CA LEU A 488 -5.62 -6.54 -1.04
C LEU A 488 -4.71 -5.31 -1.10
N ILE A 489 -3.39 -5.50 -1.13
CA ILE A 489 -2.42 -4.41 -1.21
C ILE A 489 -2.63 -3.62 -2.50
N ALA A 490 -2.75 -4.29 -3.65
CA ALA A 490 -2.95 -3.65 -4.94
C ALA A 490 -4.28 -2.87 -5.01
N ALA A 491 -5.34 -3.35 -4.34
CA ALA A 491 -6.60 -2.63 -4.23
C ALA A 491 -6.41 -1.25 -3.55
N TYR A 492 -5.66 -1.18 -2.45
CA TYR A 492 -5.34 0.09 -1.79
C TYR A 492 -4.35 0.95 -2.58
N GLU A 493 -3.37 0.34 -3.27
CA GLU A 493 -2.47 1.09 -4.16
C GLU A 493 -3.25 1.80 -5.27
N HIS A 494 -4.17 1.10 -5.94
CA HIS A 494 -5.01 1.70 -6.98
C HIS A 494 -6.05 2.68 -6.43
N LYS A 495 -6.61 2.44 -5.22
CA LYS A 495 -7.42 3.43 -4.51
C LYS A 495 -6.66 4.75 -4.35
N VAL A 496 -5.42 4.69 -3.88
CA VAL A 496 -4.55 5.86 -3.68
C VAL A 496 -4.19 6.53 -5.01
N CYS A 497 -3.94 5.74 -6.04
CA CYS A 497 -3.68 6.27 -7.40
C CYS A 497 -4.89 6.99 -8.01
N ALA A 498 -6.11 6.52 -7.74
CA ALA A 498 -7.35 7.10 -8.28
C ALA A 498 -7.86 8.30 -7.46
N GLN A 499 -7.47 8.42 -6.20
CA GLN A 499 -7.86 9.49 -5.28
C GLN A 499 -7.10 10.79 -5.56
#